data_b30b083b8b9265734be779eda8a22c16
#
_entry.id   b30b083b8b9265734be779eda8a22c16
#
_cell.length_a   1.000
_cell.length_b   1.000
_cell.length_c   1.000
_cell.angle_alpha   90.00
_cell.angle_beta   90.00
_cell.angle_gamma   90.00
#
_symmetry.space_group_name_H-M   'P 1'
#
loop_
_entity.id
_entity.type
_entity.pdbx_description
1 polymer ?
#
loop_
_entity_poly.entity_id
_entity_poly.type
_entity_poly.pdbx_seq_one_letter_code
_entity_poly.pdbx_strand_id
1 'polypeptide(L)'
;NPRITSESPAHAQRQDESSSINILSLLKLPTIEREFRAAWVASVANIDWPSKPGLSSASLRAEIDRICTQAAFIGLNALIVQIRPSADALYASAIEPTSEFLVGQQGAALADGFDPLSYWIQSCKQLGLEFHAWFNPYRARHASAKSGFHAKHLAKQQPKLVVKYGDQWWMNPAEPKALEWSLHVIDDVVSRYDIDGVHLDDYFYPYPIQAKDKKQSALDFPDETQYKRYRQLGGRLDKPDWRRSHVDTMVQKLYQRVHKQKPWVRVGISPFGIGKPALRPAGIQGFSQYDQLFADVERWCSEAWLDYLAPQLYWKIEQQSQSFEVLLNYWSERLGSKRHLWPGLYTSSIGQAGRMWTSSEILDQIQRQGRQPLATGHIHFSMVALLNNRDQIATLLHKGPYQRPSLVPSSPWLSKGRPERPQLIAPDQRGILSWERPLGSQPWGTTATRWVLHHRANEQSPWSMTHGDVNLNPIILKAKEQYVLRLLNRVGEASDAIAFTWQI
;
A
#
# COMPACT_ATOMS: atom_id res chain seq x y z
N ASN A 1 -4.78 65.32 -65.20
CA ASN A 1 -4.66 63.87 -64.79
C ASN A 1 -3.48 63.72 -63.89
N PRO A 2 -3.71 63.44 -62.56
CA PRO A 2 -2.65 62.99 -61.67
C PRO A 2 -2.70 61.47 -61.53
N ARG A 3 -1.54 60.87 -61.63
CA ARG A 3 -1.29 59.47 -61.38
C ARG A 3 -1.39 59.21 -59.89
N ILE A 4 -2.23 58.27 -59.49
CA ILE A 4 -2.32 57.71 -58.11
C ILE A 4 -1.28 56.57 -58.08
N THR A 5 -0.25 56.73 -57.22
CA THR A 5 0.69 55.67 -56.88
C THR A 5 0.10 54.91 -55.69
N SER A 6 -0.22 53.64 -55.89
CA SER A 6 -0.64 52.71 -54.82
C SER A 6 0.57 52.22 -54.04
N GLU A 7 0.69 52.62 -52.79
CA GLU A 7 1.58 52.00 -51.81
C GLU A 7 0.99 50.66 -51.37
N SER A 8 1.73 49.60 -51.60
CA SER A 8 1.47 48.24 -51.04
C SER A 8 1.79 48.27 -49.52
N PRO A 9 0.93 47.65 -48.67
CA PRO A 9 1.28 47.50 -47.28
C PRO A 9 2.38 46.46 -47.12
N ALA A 10 3.43 46.84 -46.37
CA ALA A 10 4.49 45.93 -45.96
C ALA A 10 3.90 44.74 -45.16
N HIS A 11 4.07 43.53 -45.68
CA HIS A 11 3.90 42.30 -44.95
C HIS A 11 4.96 42.28 -43.82
N ALA A 12 4.52 42.53 -42.60
CA ALA A 12 5.27 42.14 -41.42
C ALA A 12 5.34 40.61 -41.41
N GLN A 13 6.47 40.08 -41.80
CA GLN A 13 6.81 38.68 -41.53
C GLN A 13 6.86 38.52 -40.01
N ARG A 14 5.81 37.91 -39.42
CA ARG A 14 5.94 37.28 -38.12
C ARG A 14 6.96 36.15 -38.29
N GLN A 15 8.15 36.36 -37.74
CA GLN A 15 9.08 35.27 -37.49
C GLN A 15 8.32 34.28 -36.59
N ASP A 16 7.99 33.13 -37.12
CA ASP A 16 7.59 31.95 -36.34
C ASP A 16 8.78 31.61 -35.43
N GLU A 17 8.77 32.08 -34.20
CA GLU A 17 9.70 31.60 -33.20
C GLU A 17 9.38 30.11 -32.96
N SER A 18 10.11 29.24 -33.68
CA SER A 18 9.96 27.80 -33.57
C SER A 18 10.46 27.38 -32.20
N SER A 19 9.55 26.87 -31.37
CA SER A 19 9.92 26.27 -30.09
C SER A 19 10.88 25.11 -30.32
N SER A 20 12.01 25.09 -29.62
CA SER A 20 13.04 24.06 -29.78
C SER A 20 13.42 23.42 -28.44
N ILE A 21 13.75 22.12 -28.48
CA ILE A 21 14.36 21.40 -27.40
C ILE A 21 15.85 21.26 -27.65
N ASN A 22 16.67 21.72 -26.69
CA ASN A 22 18.12 21.53 -26.71
C ASN A 22 18.51 20.44 -25.72
N ILE A 23 19.06 19.34 -26.22
CA ILE A 23 19.56 18.23 -25.38
C ILE A 23 20.84 18.66 -24.69
N LEU A 24 20.91 18.39 -23.37
CA LEU A 24 22.05 18.73 -22.51
C LEU A 24 22.89 17.50 -22.18
N SER A 25 24.19 17.69 -22.14
CA SER A 25 25.14 16.73 -21.57
C SER A 25 25.46 17.18 -20.13
N LEU A 26 24.84 16.55 -19.13
CA LEU A 26 25.06 16.87 -17.73
C LEU A 26 26.07 15.90 -17.11
N LEU A 27 27.08 16.43 -16.42
CA LEU A 27 28.10 15.63 -15.70
C LEU A 27 27.48 14.86 -14.52
N LYS A 28 26.45 15.41 -13.86
CA LYS A 28 25.76 14.79 -12.74
C LYS A 28 24.25 14.96 -12.87
N LEU A 29 23.59 13.84 -13.12
CA LEU A 29 22.13 13.79 -13.16
C LEU A 29 21.54 13.72 -11.75
N PRO A 30 20.36 14.35 -11.48
CA PRO A 30 19.67 14.21 -10.21
C PRO A 30 19.20 12.76 -10.01
N THR A 31 19.20 12.31 -8.76
CA THR A 31 18.64 11.02 -8.35
C THR A 31 17.14 11.13 -8.12
N ILE A 32 16.42 10.03 -8.31
CA ILE A 32 15.01 9.95 -7.94
C ILE A 32 14.92 9.71 -6.42
N GLU A 33 14.30 10.64 -5.71
CA GLU A 33 14.01 10.47 -4.29
C GLU A 33 12.97 9.35 -4.10
N ARG A 34 13.28 8.37 -3.23
CA ARG A 34 12.44 7.19 -3.01
C ARG A 34 12.29 6.89 -1.52
N GLU A 35 11.05 6.82 -1.08
CA GLU A 35 10.67 6.41 0.26
C GLU A 35 9.18 6.01 0.22
N PHE A 36 8.83 4.84 0.77
CA PHE A 36 7.43 4.48 0.92
C PHE A 36 6.80 5.27 2.07
N ARG A 37 5.79 6.05 1.79
CA ARG A 37 5.06 6.90 2.74
C ARG A 37 3.60 6.56 2.64
N ALA A 38 3.10 5.70 3.51
CA ALA A 38 1.73 5.21 3.42
C ALA A 38 0.94 5.37 4.71
N ALA A 39 -0.37 5.18 4.61
CA ALA A 39 -1.26 5.03 5.76
C ALA A 39 -2.22 3.86 5.53
N TRP A 40 -2.53 3.13 6.60
CA TRP A 40 -3.64 2.19 6.64
C TRP A 40 -4.96 2.93 6.76
N VAL A 41 -5.96 2.44 6.01
CA VAL A 41 -7.37 2.85 6.09
C VAL A 41 -8.18 1.62 6.50
N ALA A 42 -8.45 1.48 7.80
CA ALA A 42 -9.17 0.34 8.36
C ALA A 42 -10.68 0.54 8.26
N SER A 43 -11.38 -0.46 7.72
CA SER A 43 -12.84 -0.45 7.60
C SER A 43 -13.54 -1.22 8.72
N VAL A 44 -12.87 -2.19 9.33
CA VAL A 44 -13.40 -2.95 10.46
C VAL A 44 -13.80 -1.99 11.58
N ALA A 45 -14.99 -2.19 12.14
CA ALA A 45 -15.54 -1.32 13.19
C ALA A 45 -15.55 0.18 12.82
N ASN A 46 -15.49 0.52 11.54
CA ASN A 46 -15.49 1.90 11.04
C ASN A 46 -14.39 2.78 11.66
N ILE A 47 -13.16 2.21 11.78
CA ILE A 47 -12.03 2.93 12.38
C ILE A 47 -11.65 4.15 11.55
N ASP A 48 -11.45 4.00 10.24
CA ASP A 48 -11.04 5.08 9.35
C ASP A 48 -12.09 5.40 8.28
N TRP A 49 -12.55 4.37 7.54
CA TRP A 49 -13.52 4.53 6.44
C TRP A 49 -14.33 3.24 6.23
N PRO A 50 -15.67 3.38 5.98
CA PRO A 50 -16.48 4.60 6.09
C PRO A 50 -16.53 5.11 7.53
N SER A 51 -16.80 6.41 7.72
CA SER A 51 -16.91 7.01 9.08
C SER A 51 -18.05 6.41 9.91
N LYS A 52 -19.06 5.87 9.25
CA LYS A 52 -20.14 5.08 9.82
C LYS A 52 -20.80 4.22 8.73
N PRO A 53 -21.47 3.12 9.10
CA PRO A 53 -22.19 2.30 8.12
C PRO A 53 -23.43 3.01 7.55
N GLY A 54 -23.85 2.60 6.35
CA GLY A 54 -25.11 3.05 5.75
C GLY A 54 -25.07 4.46 5.17
N LEU A 55 -23.91 4.99 4.84
CA LEU A 55 -23.75 6.26 4.12
C LEU A 55 -24.24 6.14 2.67
N SER A 56 -24.75 7.25 2.12
CA SER A 56 -25.05 7.34 0.68
C SER A 56 -23.80 7.21 -0.18
N SER A 57 -23.95 6.78 -1.43
CA SER A 57 -22.83 6.72 -2.39
C SER A 57 -22.14 8.08 -2.56
N ALA A 58 -22.89 9.18 -2.53
CA ALA A 58 -22.32 10.53 -2.59
C ALA A 58 -21.44 10.83 -1.37
N SER A 59 -21.89 10.47 -0.15
CA SER A 59 -21.10 10.65 1.08
C SER A 59 -19.86 9.77 1.08
N LEU A 60 -19.97 8.51 0.64
CA LEU A 60 -18.83 7.59 0.52
C LEU A 60 -17.77 8.15 -0.44
N ARG A 61 -18.17 8.69 -1.60
CA ARG A 61 -17.25 9.35 -2.55
C ARG A 61 -16.56 10.55 -1.91
N ALA A 62 -17.33 11.43 -1.24
CA ALA A 62 -16.77 12.61 -0.60
C ALA A 62 -15.73 12.27 0.49
N GLU A 63 -15.97 11.20 1.27
CA GLU A 63 -14.99 10.72 2.24
C GLU A 63 -13.73 10.16 1.57
N ILE A 64 -13.86 9.38 0.48
CA ILE A 64 -12.74 8.87 -0.30
C ILE A 64 -11.89 10.02 -0.86
N ASP A 65 -12.54 10.99 -1.50
CA ASP A 65 -11.86 12.16 -2.08
C ASP A 65 -11.12 12.97 -1.01
N ARG A 66 -11.75 13.15 0.16
CA ARG A 66 -11.11 13.82 1.29
C ARG A 66 -9.86 13.06 1.76
N ILE A 67 -9.95 11.73 1.90
CA ILE A 67 -8.82 10.91 2.35
C ILE A 67 -7.67 10.97 1.34
N CYS A 68 -7.95 10.75 0.05
CA CYS A 68 -6.95 10.77 -1.01
C CYS A 68 -6.29 12.15 -1.15
N THR A 69 -7.09 13.23 -1.14
CA THR A 69 -6.59 14.61 -1.21
C THR A 69 -5.70 14.95 -0.02
N GLN A 70 -6.13 14.58 1.18
CA GLN A 70 -5.33 14.82 2.39
C GLN A 70 -4.04 14.00 2.39
N ALA A 71 -4.08 12.72 1.97
CA ALA A 71 -2.91 11.87 1.84
C ALA A 71 -1.88 12.48 0.88
N ALA A 72 -2.31 12.88 -0.32
CA ALA A 72 -1.44 13.54 -1.29
C ALA A 72 -0.89 14.88 -0.79
N PHE A 73 -1.72 15.70 -0.13
CA PHE A 73 -1.30 16.97 0.45
C PHE A 73 -0.22 16.79 1.53
N ILE A 74 -0.35 15.80 2.41
CA ILE A 74 0.66 15.50 3.44
C ILE A 74 1.99 15.10 2.80
N GLY A 75 1.98 14.47 1.63
CA GLY A 75 3.14 13.91 0.94
C GLY A 75 3.24 12.39 1.05
N LEU A 76 2.13 11.69 1.36
CA LEU A 76 2.02 10.24 1.22
C LEU A 76 2.03 9.87 -0.27
N ASN A 77 2.46 8.63 -0.58
CA ASN A 77 2.49 8.09 -1.93
C ASN A 77 1.78 6.74 -2.08
N ALA A 78 1.16 6.24 -1.01
CA ALA A 78 0.33 5.04 -1.05
C ALA A 78 -0.74 5.05 0.05
N LEU A 79 -1.86 4.35 -0.20
CA LEU A 79 -2.88 3.99 0.79
C LEU A 79 -3.07 2.48 0.81
N ILE A 80 -3.20 1.91 2.01
CA ILE A 80 -3.48 0.49 2.24
C ILE A 80 -4.89 0.39 2.83
N VAL A 81 -5.86 0.07 1.98
CA VAL A 81 -7.29 0.16 2.32
C VAL A 81 -7.88 -1.22 2.58
N GLN A 82 -8.48 -1.41 3.75
CA GLN A 82 -9.13 -2.67 4.13
C GLN A 82 -10.44 -2.84 3.38
N ILE A 83 -10.43 -3.74 2.40
CA ILE A 83 -11.58 -4.01 1.54
C ILE A 83 -12.32 -5.32 1.89
N ARG A 84 -11.71 -6.18 2.73
CA ARG A 84 -12.27 -7.44 3.22
C ARG A 84 -12.00 -7.63 4.71
N PRO A 85 -12.84 -7.09 5.60
CA PRO A 85 -12.60 -7.16 7.05
C PRO A 85 -13.05 -8.48 7.69
N SER A 86 -14.11 -9.16 7.19
CA SER A 86 -14.77 -10.28 7.90
C SER A 86 -15.47 -11.27 6.94
N ALA A 87 -14.76 -11.78 5.95
CA ALA A 87 -15.30 -12.60 4.86
C ALA A 87 -16.52 -11.92 4.21
N ASP A 88 -16.45 -10.64 4.07
CA ASP A 88 -17.41 -9.75 3.42
C ASP A 88 -16.67 -8.61 2.70
N ALA A 89 -17.33 -7.94 1.77
CA ALA A 89 -16.69 -7.05 0.81
C ALA A 89 -17.10 -5.59 0.97
N LEU A 90 -16.12 -4.66 0.88
CA LEU A 90 -16.37 -3.24 0.68
C LEU A 90 -16.25 -2.85 -0.80
N TYR A 91 -16.64 -3.76 -1.69
CA TYR A 91 -16.62 -3.60 -3.14
C TYR A 91 -17.69 -4.48 -3.80
N ALA A 92 -17.91 -4.31 -5.09
CA ALA A 92 -18.84 -5.14 -5.85
C ALA A 92 -18.31 -6.57 -5.99
N SER A 93 -18.68 -7.48 -5.08
CA SER A 93 -18.29 -8.89 -5.06
C SER A 93 -19.43 -9.80 -5.48
N ALA A 94 -19.13 -10.75 -6.38
CA ALA A 94 -20.03 -11.85 -6.70
C ALA A 94 -19.90 -13.01 -5.70
N ILE A 95 -18.81 -13.09 -4.94
CA ILE A 95 -18.43 -14.22 -4.08
C ILE A 95 -18.93 -14.01 -2.65
N GLU A 96 -18.64 -12.86 -2.05
CA GLU A 96 -18.96 -12.53 -0.66
C GLU A 96 -20.01 -11.42 -0.56
N PRO A 97 -20.82 -11.36 0.53
CA PRO A 97 -21.80 -10.32 0.70
C PRO A 97 -21.13 -8.97 0.99
N THR A 98 -21.84 -7.88 0.72
CA THR A 98 -21.43 -6.54 1.13
C THR A 98 -21.28 -6.46 2.65
N SER A 99 -20.21 -5.83 3.12
CA SER A 99 -19.91 -5.69 4.55
C SER A 99 -20.92 -4.80 5.27
N GLU A 100 -21.33 -5.20 6.50
CA GLU A 100 -22.14 -4.35 7.36
C GLU A 100 -21.46 -3.04 7.73
N PHE A 101 -20.12 -3.02 7.80
CA PHE A 101 -19.37 -1.78 8.07
C PHE A 101 -19.50 -0.76 6.95
N LEU A 102 -19.88 -1.19 5.73
CA LEU A 102 -20.20 -0.31 4.60
C LEU A 102 -21.69 0.09 4.57
N VAL A 103 -22.58 -0.90 4.64
CA VAL A 103 -24.01 -0.71 4.33
C VAL A 103 -24.94 -0.79 5.54
N GLY A 104 -24.43 -1.13 6.74
CA GLY A 104 -25.22 -1.23 7.97
C GLY A 104 -25.83 -2.61 8.22
N GLN A 105 -26.28 -3.29 7.17
CA GLN A 105 -26.76 -4.67 7.22
C GLN A 105 -26.00 -5.50 6.19
N GLN A 106 -25.33 -6.57 6.64
CA GLN A 106 -24.53 -7.41 5.73
C GLN A 106 -25.37 -7.92 4.56
N GLY A 107 -24.85 -7.75 3.34
CA GLY A 107 -25.51 -8.16 2.11
C GLY A 107 -26.52 -7.17 1.53
N ALA A 108 -26.78 -6.04 2.18
CA ALA A 108 -27.57 -4.98 1.57
C ALA A 108 -26.83 -4.39 0.35
N ALA A 109 -27.58 -4.02 -0.68
CA ALA A 109 -27.03 -3.42 -1.87
C ALA A 109 -26.61 -1.96 -1.62
N LEU A 110 -25.56 -1.52 -2.28
CA LEU A 110 -25.28 -0.11 -2.44
C LEU A 110 -26.21 0.49 -3.50
N ALA A 111 -26.71 1.69 -3.22
CA ALA A 111 -27.51 2.44 -4.19
C ALA A 111 -26.68 2.75 -5.45
N ASP A 112 -27.34 2.93 -6.59
CA ASP A 112 -26.76 3.44 -7.84
C ASP A 112 -25.66 2.54 -8.46
N GLY A 113 -25.55 1.26 -8.07
CA GLY A 113 -24.52 0.37 -8.57
C GLY A 113 -23.08 0.84 -8.25
N PHE A 114 -22.91 1.67 -7.22
CA PHE A 114 -21.62 2.20 -6.81
C PHE A 114 -20.66 1.07 -6.40
N ASP A 115 -19.46 1.07 -6.98
CA ASP A 115 -18.37 0.20 -6.55
C ASP A 115 -17.27 1.03 -5.86
N PRO A 116 -17.21 0.97 -4.53
CA PRO A 116 -16.23 1.75 -3.77
C PRO A 116 -14.78 1.46 -4.16
N LEU A 117 -14.42 0.21 -4.46
CA LEU A 117 -13.05 -0.16 -4.79
C LEU A 117 -12.58 0.47 -6.10
N SER A 118 -13.43 0.44 -7.14
CA SER A 118 -13.13 1.14 -8.40
C SER A 118 -12.91 2.63 -8.18
N TYR A 119 -13.74 3.24 -7.34
CA TYR A 119 -13.63 4.67 -7.04
C TYR A 119 -12.35 5.01 -6.23
N TRP A 120 -12.01 4.21 -5.22
CA TRP A 120 -10.75 4.33 -4.48
C TRP A 120 -9.54 4.31 -5.39
N ILE A 121 -9.45 3.30 -6.27
CA ILE A 121 -8.33 3.13 -7.19
C ILE A 121 -8.20 4.32 -8.13
N GLN A 122 -9.34 4.79 -8.70
CA GLN A 122 -9.35 5.95 -9.58
C GLN A 122 -8.89 7.23 -8.86
N SER A 123 -9.42 7.51 -7.65
CA SER A 123 -9.05 8.69 -6.86
C SER A 123 -7.57 8.66 -6.45
N CYS A 124 -7.05 7.50 -6.03
CA CYS A 124 -5.63 7.34 -5.75
C CYS A 124 -4.76 7.61 -6.99
N LYS A 125 -5.11 7.02 -8.12
CA LYS A 125 -4.35 7.15 -9.36
C LYS A 125 -4.26 8.59 -9.87
N GLN A 126 -5.37 9.33 -9.80
CA GLN A 126 -5.42 10.75 -10.17
C GLN A 126 -4.44 11.61 -9.36
N LEU A 127 -4.22 11.25 -8.10
CA LEU A 127 -3.35 11.97 -7.17
C LEU A 127 -1.94 11.36 -7.04
N GLY A 128 -1.62 10.36 -7.86
CA GLY A 128 -0.29 9.72 -7.88
C GLY A 128 -0.02 8.78 -6.71
N LEU A 129 -1.07 8.37 -5.97
CA LEU A 129 -0.98 7.41 -4.87
C LEU A 129 -1.07 5.98 -5.40
N GLU A 130 -0.26 5.06 -4.86
CA GLU A 130 -0.48 3.62 -5.02
C GLU A 130 -1.66 3.16 -4.15
N PHE A 131 -2.41 2.19 -4.64
CA PHE A 131 -3.51 1.55 -3.91
C PHE A 131 -3.18 0.10 -3.58
N HIS A 132 -3.08 -0.23 -2.28
CA HIS A 132 -2.88 -1.58 -1.81
C HIS A 132 -4.17 -2.10 -1.17
N ALA A 133 -4.70 -3.20 -1.70
CA ALA A 133 -5.91 -3.84 -1.19
C ALA A 133 -5.59 -4.70 0.04
N TRP A 134 -6.17 -4.36 1.19
CA TRP A 134 -5.95 -5.08 2.44
C TRP A 134 -7.09 -6.04 2.73
N PHE A 135 -6.72 -7.31 2.93
CA PHE A 135 -7.59 -8.42 3.27
C PHE A 135 -7.26 -8.95 4.66
N ASN A 136 -8.27 -9.17 5.50
CA ASN A 136 -8.14 -10.11 6.60
C ASN A 136 -8.39 -11.52 6.05
N PRO A 137 -7.43 -12.47 6.16
CA PRO A 137 -7.56 -13.75 5.44
C PRO A 137 -8.58 -14.70 6.05
N TYR A 138 -8.83 -14.65 7.37
CA TYR A 138 -9.58 -15.70 8.06
C TYR A 138 -10.69 -15.23 8.99
N ARG A 139 -10.78 -13.95 9.34
CA ARG A 139 -11.90 -13.49 10.16
C ARG A 139 -13.21 -13.62 9.39
N ALA A 140 -14.18 -14.34 9.98
CA ALA A 140 -15.53 -14.48 9.41
C ALA A 140 -16.52 -13.49 10.05
N ARG A 141 -16.30 -13.07 11.31
CA ARG A 141 -17.09 -12.04 11.98
C ARG A 141 -16.30 -11.38 13.09
N HIS A 142 -16.30 -10.08 13.11
CA HIS A 142 -15.72 -9.27 14.17
C HIS A 142 -16.68 -9.18 15.38
N ALA A 143 -16.15 -9.05 16.60
CA ALA A 143 -16.97 -8.95 17.82
C ALA A 143 -17.93 -7.75 17.83
N SER A 144 -17.57 -6.64 17.16
CA SER A 144 -18.44 -5.45 17.05
C SER A 144 -19.54 -5.56 16.01
N ALA A 145 -19.57 -6.63 15.24
CA ALA A 145 -20.58 -6.84 14.18
C ALA A 145 -21.98 -7.01 14.80
N LYS A 146 -22.98 -6.35 14.22
CA LYS A 146 -24.36 -6.31 14.72
C LYS A 146 -25.36 -7.09 13.88
N SER A 147 -25.16 -7.14 12.54
CA SER A 147 -26.07 -7.86 11.65
C SER A 147 -25.84 -9.37 11.70
N GLY A 148 -26.87 -10.16 11.37
CA GLY A 148 -26.74 -11.60 11.15
C GLY A 148 -25.95 -11.92 9.89
N PHE A 149 -25.48 -13.18 9.74
CA PHE A 149 -24.86 -13.62 8.51
C PHE A 149 -25.85 -13.60 7.34
N HIS A 150 -25.50 -12.93 6.26
CA HIS A 150 -26.25 -12.97 5.00
C HIS A 150 -26.14 -14.36 4.35
N ALA A 151 -27.13 -14.76 3.53
CA ALA A 151 -27.18 -16.08 2.88
C ALA A 151 -25.94 -16.38 2.01
N LYS A 152 -25.33 -15.38 1.39
CA LYS A 152 -24.08 -15.51 0.61
C LYS A 152 -22.81 -15.63 1.47
N HIS A 153 -22.88 -15.39 2.78
CA HIS A 153 -21.70 -15.45 3.64
C HIS A 153 -21.22 -16.90 3.79
N LEU A 154 -19.90 -17.11 3.83
CA LEU A 154 -19.26 -18.43 3.97
C LEU A 154 -19.85 -19.23 5.16
N ALA A 155 -20.09 -18.60 6.30
CA ALA A 155 -20.69 -19.24 7.47
C ALA A 155 -22.09 -19.82 7.23
N LYS A 156 -22.82 -19.35 6.20
CA LYS A 156 -24.11 -19.91 5.76
C LYS A 156 -23.96 -20.92 4.65
N GLN A 157 -23.06 -20.66 3.69
CA GLN A 157 -22.87 -21.56 2.55
C GLN A 157 -22.07 -22.82 2.91
N GLN A 158 -21.05 -22.66 3.76
CA GLN A 158 -20.15 -23.75 4.17
C GLN A 158 -19.85 -23.68 5.67
N PRO A 159 -20.83 -23.91 6.54
CA PRO A 159 -20.71 -23.69 7.98
C PRO A 159 -19.59 -24.52 8.64
N LYS A 160 -19.21 -25.65 8.05
CA LYS A 160 -18.11 -26.50 8.55
C LYS A 160 -16.72 -25.84 8.44
N LEU A 161 -16.57 -24.80 7.62
CA LEU A 161 -15.32 -24.08 7.46
C LEU A 161 -15.14 -22.94 8.49
N VAL A 162 -16.17 -22.62 9.25
CA VAL A 162 -16.18 -21.49 10.17
C VAL A 162 -16.47 -21.97 11.60
N VAL A 163 -15.68 -21.48 12.53
CA VAL A 163 -15.79 -21.83 13.94
C VAL A 163 -16.01 -20.59 14.80
N LYS A 164 -16.72 -20.74 15.91
CA LYS A 164 -16.86 -19.68 16.90
C LYS A 164 -15.65 -19.71 17.85
N TYR A 165 -15.04 -18.53 18.08
CA TYR A 165 -13.95 -18.35 19.01
C TYR A 165 -14.19 -17.09 19.86
N GLY A 166 -14.63 -17.27 21.09
CA GLY A 166 -15.13 -16.19 21.94
C GLY A 166 -16.33 -15.49 21.29
N ASP A 167 -16.25 -14.18 21.16
CA ASP A 167 -17.28 -13.33 20.54
C ASP A 167 -17.08 -13.16 19.02
N GLN A 168 -16.07 -13.83 18.45
CA GLN A 168 -15.74 -13.76 17.03
C GLN A 168 -16.07 -15.07 16.32
N TRP A 169 -16.17 -14.99 15.00
CA TRP A 169 -16.20 -16.17 14.13
C TRP A 169 -14.99 -16.16 13.21
N TRP A 170 -14.42 -17.34 13.01
CA TRP A 170 -13.15 -17.50 12.30
C TRP A 170 -13.24 -18.62 11.25
N MET A 171 -12.75 -18.35 10.05
CA MET A 171 -12.49 -19.41 9.09
C MET A 171 -11.35 -20.26 9.64
N ASN A 172 -11.52 -21.59 9.63
CA ASN A 172 -10.50 -22.50 10.19
C ASN A 172 -9.30 -22.60 9.23
N PRO A 173 -8.11 -22.09 9.59
CA PRO A 173 -6.94 -22.14 8.71
C PRO A 173 -6.49 -23.55 8.34
N ALA A 174 -6.84 -24.57 9.16
CA ALA A 174 -6.54 -25.97 8.92
C ALA A 174 -7.49 -26.64 7.91
N GLU A 175 -8.53 -25.95 7.45
CA GLU A 175 -9.42 -26.44 6.40
C GLU A 175 -8.94 -25.96 5.02
N PRO A 176 -8.49 -26.86 4.14
CA PRO A 176 -8.02 -26.48 2.81
C PRO A 176 -9.02 -25.67 1.98
N LYS A 177 -10.32 -25.94 2.15
CA LYS A 177 -11.38 -25.18 1.47
C LYS A 177 -11.53 -23.77 2.01
N ALA A 178 -11.22 -23.49 3.29
CA ALA A 178 -11.21 -22.14 3.85
C ALA A 178 -10.05 -21.33 3.28
N LEU A 179 -8.88 -21.94 3.16
CA LEU A 179 -7.72 -21.37 2.47
C LEU A 179 -8.07 -21.01 1.02
N GLU A 180 -8.58 -21.97 0.25
CA GLU A 180 -8.91 -21.77 -1.17
C GLU A 180 -10.01 -20.70 -1.36
N TRP A 181 -10.98 -20.59 -0.43
CA TRP A 181 -11.98 -19.53 -0.46
C TRP A 181 -11.34 -18.15 -0.37
N SER A 182 -10.46 -17.91 0.62
CA SER A 182 -9.78 -16.63 0.77
C SER A 182 -8.90 -16.30 -0.42
N LEU A 183 -8.16 -17.29 -0.94
CA LEU A 183 -7.33 -17.09 -2.14
C LEU A 183 -8.18 -16.78 -3.38
N HIS A 184 -9.33 -17.44 -3.55
CA HIS A 184 -10.24 -17.16 -4.66
C HIS A 184 -10.81 -15.75 -4.62
N VAL A 185 -11.16 -15.23 -3.43
CA VAL A 185 -11.60 -13.84 -3.25
C VAL A 185 -10.49 -12.86 -3.62
N ILE A 186 -9.24 -13.13 -3.20
CA ILE A 186 -8.10 -12.28 -3.55
C ILE A 186 -7.82 -12.32 -5.05
N ASP A 187 -7.85 -13.50 -5.68
CA ASP A 187 -7.69 -13.67 -7.14
C ASP A 187 -8.74 -12.88 -7.93
N ASP A 188 -9.99 -12.88 -7.47
CA ASP A 188 -11.07 -12.10 -8.10
C ASP A 188 -10.75 -10.60 -8.09
N VAL A 189 -10.27 -10.06 -6.97
CA VAL A 189 -9.87 -8.66 -6.88
C VAL A 189 -8.65 -8.38 -7.76
N VAL A 190 -7.60 -9.19 -7.68
CA VAL A 190 -6.39 -9.03 -8.49
C VAL A 190 -6.72 -9.05 -9.97
N SER A 191 -7.65 -9.93 -10.43
CA SER A 191 -8.02 -9.99 -11.85
C SER A 191 -8.77 -8.76 -12.33
N ARG A 192 -9.75 -8.31 -11.55
CA ARG A 192 -10.71 -7.27 -11.98
C ARG A 192 -10.23 -5.85 -11.78
N TYR A 193 -9.37 -5.60 -10.79
CA TYR A 193 -8.99 -4.25 -10.39
C TYR A 193 -7.51 -3.95 -10.64
N ASP A 194 -7.21 -2.70 -10.98
CA ASP A 194 -5.85 -2.22 -11.25
C ASP A 194 -5.16 -1.75 -9.95
N ILE A 195 -5.00 -2.69 -9.01
CA ILE A 195 -4.32 -2.46 -7.73
C ILE A 195 -2.80 -2.55 -7.87
N ASP A 196 -2.07 -1.88 -6.97
CA ASP A 196 -0.60 -1.90 -6.91
C ASP A 196 -0.07 -2.93 -5.90
N GLY A 197 -0.89 -3.31 -4.92
CA GLY A 197 -0.52 -4.30 -3.92
C GLY A 197 -1.69 -5.06 -3.31
N VAL A 198 -1.38 -6.26 -2.81
CA VAL A 198 -2.21 -7.06 -1.91
C VAL A 198 -1.56 -7.03 -0.54
N HIS A 199 -2.32 -6.75 0.50
CA HIS A 199 -1.83 -6.65 1.87
C HIS A 199 -2.61 -7.55 2.81
N LEU A 200 -1.91 -8.32 3.64
CA LEU A 200 -2.46 -9.06 4.77
C LEU A 200 -2.04 -8.43 6.09
N ASP A 201 -2.93 -8.49 7.08
CA ASP A 201 -2.62 -8.19 8.48
C ASP A 201 -2.04 -9.41 9.22
N ASP A 202 -2.02 -9.39 10.55
CA ASP A 202 -1.48 -10.45 11.41
C ASP A 202 -2.53 -11.44 11.93
N TYR A 203 -3.76 -11.38 11.44
CA TYR A 203 -4.87 -12.21 11.90
C TYR A 203 -4.97 -13.53 11.10
N PHE A 204 -3.96 -14.41 11.25
CA PHE A 204 -4.01 -15.76 10.67
C PHE A 204 -4.84 -16.68 11.57
N TYR A 205 -4.30 -17.19 12.68
CA TYR A 205 -5.11 -17.61 13.82
C TYR A 205 -5.51 -16.39 14.64
N PRO A 206 -6.63 -16.45 15.37
CA PRO A 206 -7.05 -15.29 16.19
C PRO A 206 -6.12 -15.09 17.38
N TYR A 207 -6.04 -13.86 17.87
CA TYR A 207 -5.35 -13.58 19.14
C TYR A 207 -5.96 -14.41 20.26
N PRO A 208 -5.13 -14.99 21.16
CA PRO A 208 -5.60 -15.84 22.24
C PRO A 208 -6.55 -15.09 23.18
N ILE A 209 -7.68 -15.74 23.49
CA ILE A 209 -8.63 -15.27 24.48
C ILE A 209 -8.23 -15.87 25.83
N GLN A 210 -7.88 -15.01 26.78
CA GLN A 210 -7.57 -15.45 28.15
C GLN A 210 -8.80 -16.03 28.82
N ALA A 211 -8.63 -17.14 29.53
CA ALA A 211 -9.70 -17.68 30.35
C ALA A 211 -10.10 -16.66 31.43
N LYS A 212 -11.39 -16.66 31.84
CA LYS A 212 -11.89 -15.80 32.90
C LYS A 212 -11.16 -16.06 34.24
N ASP A 213 -10.81 -17.29 34.47
CA ASP A 213 -9.92 -17.69 35.56
C ASP A 213 -8.47 -17.63 35.10
N LYS A 214 -7.69 -16.74 35.69
CA LYS A 214 -6.25 -16.55 35.35
C LYS A 214 -5.37 -17.78 35.61
N LYS A 215 -5.89 -18.78 36.30
CA LYS A 215 -5.23 -20.06 36.57
C LYS A 215 -5.40 -21.04 35.39
N GLN A 216 -6.32 -20.78 34.50
CA GLN A 216 -6.56 -21.60 33.31
C GLN A 216 -5.77 -21.06 32.13
N SER A 217 -5.34 -21.95 31.20
CA SER A 217 -4.72 -21.59 29.96
C SER A 217 -5.69 -20.78 29.07
N ALA A 218 -5.17 -20.02 28.13
CA ALA A 218 -5.98 -19.37 27.11
C ALA A 218 -6.88 -20.39 26.39
N LEU A 219 -8.04 -19.92 25.90
CA LEU A 219 -8.95 -20.75 25.12
C LEU A 219 -8.21 -21.27 23.87
N ASP A 220 -8.15 -22.60 23.69
CA ASP A 220 -7.56 -23.19 22.49
C ASP A 220 -8.48 -22.98 21.28
N PHE A 221 -7.87 -22.83 20.10
CA PHE A 221 -8.65 -22.72 18.87
C PHE A 221 -9.30 -24.06 18.54
N PRO A 222 -10.58 -24.12 18.13
CA PRO A 222 -11.35 -25.36 17.98
C PRO A 222 -11.05 -26.11 16.68
N ASP A 223 -9.81 -26.54 16.48
CA ASP A 223 -9.32 -27.33 15.34
C ASP A 223 -8.84 -28.75 15.70
N GLU A 224 -9.19 -29.21 16.89
CA GLU A 224 -8.76 -30.52 17.41
C GLU A 224 -9.16 -31.69 16.50
N THR A 225 -10.35 -31.63 15.91
CA THR A 225 -10.82 -32.66 14.97
C THR A 225 -9.94 -32.79 13.73
N GLN A 226 -9.52 -31.65 13.18
CA GLN A 226 -8.63 -31.58 12.02
C GLN A 226 -7.23 -32.08 12.38
N TYR A 227 -6.72 -31.72 13.56
CA TYR A 227 -5.43 -32.22 14.01
C TYR A 227 -5.43 -33.73 14.24
N LYS A 228 -6.46 -34.31 14.90
CA LYS A 228 -6.61 -35.75 15.07
C LYS A 228 -6.63 -36.49 13.71
N ARG A 229 -7.38 -35.96 12.76
CA ARG A 229 -7.40 -36.51 11.40
C ARG A 229 -6.02 -36.48 10.74
N TYR A 230 -5.29 -35.35 10.85
CA TYR A 230 -3.92 -35.22 10.38
C TYR A 230 -3.01 -36.31 10.97
N ARG A 231 -3.08 -36.53 12.30
CA ARG A 231 -2.30 -37.58 12.98
C ARG A 231 -2.67 -39.01 12.52
N GLN A 232 -3.96 -39.29 12.34
CA GLN A 232 -4.46 -40.57 11.86
C GLN A 232 -3.99 -40.89 10.42
N LEU A 233 -3.78 -39.86 9.60
CA LEU A 233 -3.25 -39.98 8.25
C LEU A 233 -1.71 -40.08 8.19
N GLY A 234 -1.05 -40.24 9.34
CA GLY A 234 0.41 -40.39 9.42
C GLY A 234 1.17 -39.08 9.58
N GLY A 235 0.48 -37.96 9.82
CA GLY A 235 1.13 -36.65 10.07
C GLY A 235 2.01 -36.69 11.32
N ARG A 236 3.22 -36.08 11.25
CA ARG A 236 4.25 -36.16 12.30
C ARG A 236 4.46 -34.87 13.08
N LEU A 237 4.00 -33.71 12.57
CA LEU A 237 4.15 -32.43 13.25
C LEU A 237 3.37 -32.40 14.56
N ASP A 238 3.89 -31.73 15.57
CA ASP A 238 3.09 -31.36 16.73
C ASP A 238 2.02 -30.33 16.35
N LYS A 239 1.09 -30.04 17.26
CA LYS A 239 -0.05 -29.16 16.94
C LYS A 239 0.36 -27.72 16.61
N PRO A 240 1.31 -27.07 17.31
CA PRO A 240 1.82 -25.77 16.93
C PRO A 240 2.46 -25.72 15.56
N ASP A 241 3.35 -26.67 15.23
CA ASP A 241 4.00 -26.73 13.92
C ASP A 241 3.02 -27.07 12.80
N TRP A 242 2.03 -27.91 13.07
CA TRP A 242 0.96 -28.19 12.13
C TRP A 242 0.13 -26.93 11.83
N ARG A 243 -0.22 -26.11 12.83
CA ARG A 243 -0.89 -24.84 12.64
C ARG A 243 -0.03 -23.87 11.81
N ARG A 244 1.27 -23.75 12.13
CA ARG A 244 2.21 -22.91 11.36
C ARG A 244 2.28 -23.35 9.90
N SER A 245 2.29 -24.65 9.63
CA SER A 245 2.33 -25.15 8.25
C SER A 245 1.14 -24.71 7.39
N HIS A 246 -0.05 -24.52 7.99
CA HIS A 246 -1.22 -24.01 7.28
C HIS A 246 -1.08 -22.50 6.99
N VAL A 247 -0.55 -21.73 7.94
CA VAL A 247 -0.31 -20.30 7.74
C VAL A 247 0.79 -20.09 6.69
N ASP A 248 1.89 -20.84 6.76
CA ASP A 248 2.95 -20.83 5.74
C ASP A 248 2.41 -21.14 4.35
N THR A 249 1.53 -22.15 4.25
CA THR A 249 0.88 -22.52 2.99
C THR A 249 0.03 -21.38 2.42
N MET A 250 -0.70 -20.65 3.28
CA MET A 250 -1.46 -19.47 2.87
C MET A 250 -0.55 -18.40 2.28
N VAL A 251 0.52 -18.04 2.97
CA VAL A 251 1.45 -16.99 2.55
C VAL A 251 2.15 -17.37 1.24
N GLN A 252 2.66 -18.60 1.15
CA GLN A 252 3.33 -19.11 -0.06
C GLN A 252 2.39 -19.12 -1.28
N LYS A 253 1.19 -19.69 -1.12
CA LYS A 253 0.22 -19.78 -2.21
C LYS A 253 -0.27 -18.39 -2.65
N LEU A 254 -0.50 -17.49 -1.71
CA LEU A 254 -0.88 -16.11 -2.01
C LEU A 254 0.17 -15.45 -2.91
N TYR A 255 1.45 -15.50 -2.49
CA TYR A 255 2.56 -14.93 -3.24
C TYR A 255 2.63 -15.50 -4.67
N GLN A 256 2.55 -16.83 -4.80
CA GLN A 256 2.59 -17.49 -6.10
C GLN A 256 1.40 -17.11 -7.00
N ARG A 257 0.17 -17.08 -6.45
CA ARG A 257 -1.04 -16.81 -7.23
C ARG A 257 -1.12 -15.38 -7.70
N VAL A 258 -0.80 -14.41 -6.84
CA VAL A 258 -0.78 -12.99 -7.22
C VAL A 258 0.21 -12.76 -8.36
N HIS A 259 1.45 -13.24 -8.23
CA HIS A 259 2.47 -13.01 -9.27
C HIS A 259 2.24 -13.82 -10.55
N LYS A 260 1.56 -14.95 -10.47
CA LYS A 260 1.12 -15.69 -11.68
C LYS A 260 0.10 -14.88 -12.47
N GLN A 261 -0.78 -14.15 -11.80
CA GLN A 261 -1.88 -13.40 -12.42
C GLN A 261 -1.45 -12.00 -12.85
N LYS A 262 -0.82 -11.23 -11.94
CA LYS A 262 -0.27 -9.89 -12.19
C LYS A 262 1.12 -9.76 -11.56
N PRO A 263 2.19 -10.05 -12.30
CA PRO A 263 3.55 -10.11 -11.76
C PRO A 263 4.05 -8.82 -11.10
N TRP A 264 3.44 -7.67 -11.40
CA TRP A 264 3.80 -6.37 -10.86
C TRP A 264 3.08 -6.00 -9.56
N VAL A 265 2.04 -6.75 -9.15
CA VAL A 265 1.30 -6.49 -7.91
C VAL A 265 2.12 -6.98 -6.73
N ARG A 266 2.46 -6.07 -5.81
CA ARG A 266 3.24 -6.41 -4.61
C ARG A 266 2.40 -7.17 -3.60
N VAL A 267 2.99 -8.15 -2.94
CA VAL A 267 2.40 -8.84 -1.79
C VAL A 267 3.08 -8.37 -0.52
N GLY A 268 2.31 -7.77 0.38
CA GLY A 268 2.80 -7.27 1.66
C GLY A 268 2.10 -7.90 2.86
N ILE A 269 2.80 -7.98 3.97
CA ILE A 269 2.26 -8.51 5.23
C ILE A 269 2.67 -7.59 6.38
N SER A 270 1.71 -7.24 7.25
CA SER A 270 1.97 -6.52 8.48
C SER A 270 1.82 -7.43 9.72
N PRO A 271 2.89 -8.18 10.05
CA PRO A 271 2.88 -9.08 11.20
C PRO A 271 3.02 -8.30 12.51
N PHE A 272 2.77 -8.97 13.64
CA PHE A 272 3.13 -8.45 14.94
C PHE A 272 4.64 -8.09 14.99
N GLY A 273 5.00 -7.00 15.66
CA GLY A 273 6.35 -6.42 15.55
C GLY A 273 7.49 -7.21 16.20
N ILE A 274 7.19 -8.25 17.01
CA ILE A 274 8.20 -9.03 17.74
C ILE A 274 8.37 -10.40 17.09
N GLY A 275 9.63 -10.75 16.80
CA GLY A 275 10.01 -12.02 16.18
C GLY A 275 9.89 -13.24 17.09
N LYS A 276 10.17 -14.42 16.55
CA LYS A 276 10.08 -15.69 17.30
C LYS A 276 11.08 -15.73 18.46
N PRO A 277 10.71 -16.36 19.61
CA PRO A 277 11.50 -16.31 20.84
C PRO A 277 12.97 -16.71 20.68
N ALA A 278 13.25 -17.75 19.91
CA ALA A 278 14.61 -18.27 19.71
C ALA A 278 15.57 -17.31 18.98
N LEU A 279 15.05 -16.28 18.29
CA LEU A 279 15.81 -15.32 17.50
C LEU A 279 15.72 -13.89 18.02
N ARG A 280 15.02 -13.66 19.12
CA ARG A 280 14.83 -12.31 19.68
C ARG A 280 16.16 -11.71 20.12
N PRO A 281 16.39 -10.42 19.83
CA PRO A 281 17.48 -9.67 20.43
C PRO A 281 17.40 -9.68 21.97
N ALA A 282 18.55 -9.58 22.62
CA ALA A 282 18.61 -9.49 24.07
C ALA A 282 17.75 -8.33 24.59
N GLY A 283 17.00 -8.56 25.68
CA GLY A 283 16.11 -7.58 26.32
C GLY A 283 14.72 -7.47 25.69
N ILE A 284 14.49 -7.97 24.48
CA ILE A 284 13.15 -7.95 23.86
C ILE A 284 12.25 -9.01 24.48
N GLN A 285 11.09 -8.57 24.94
CA GLN A 285 10.07 -9.40 25.60
C GLN A 285 8.68 -9.13 25.00
N GLY A 286 7.73 -9.97 25.32
CA GLY A 286 6.32 -9.79 24.98
C GLY A 286 5.73 -10.92 24.16
N PHE A 287 4.60 -10.64 23.53
CA PHE A 287 3.79 -11.58 22.78
C PHE A 287 4.60 -12.30 21.67
N SER A 288 4.34 -13.59 21.50
CA SER A 288 4.96 -14.40 20.45
C SER A 288 3.96 -14.71 19.35
N GLN A 289 4.08 -14.04 18.22
CA GLN A 289 3.28 -14.39 17.05
C GLN A 289 3.58 -15.79 16.50
N TYR A 290 4.83 -16.24 16.66
CA TYR A 290 5.25 -17.59 16.27
C TYR A 290 4.49 -18.66 17.04
N ASP A 291 4.33 -18.49 18.37
CA ASP A 291 3.67 -19.48 19.24
C ASP A 291 2.16 -19.31 19.34
N GLN A 292 1.65 -18.08 19.20
CA GLN A 292 0.27 -17.76 19.51
C GLN A 292 -0.60 -17.40 18.30
N LEU A 293 -0.01 -16.87 17.20
CA LEU A 293 -0.66 -16.66 15.91
C LEU A 293 -0.21 -17.69 14.86
N PHE A 294 0.74 -18.54 15.24
CA PHE A 294 1.34 -19.56 14.40
C PHE A 294 1.93 -18.99 13.10
N ALA A 295 2.55 -17.81 13.20
CA ALA A 295 3.13 -17.04 12.10
C ALA A 295 4.67 -17.14 12.15
N ASP A 296 5.28 -17.89 11.24
CA ASP A 296 6.75 -17.98 11.08
C ASP A 296 7.24 -16.93 10.07
N VAL A 297 7.20 -15.67 10.49
CA VAL A 297 7.52 -14.51 9.66
C VAL A 297 8.98 -14.55 9.19
N GLU A 298 9.89 -15.03 10.02
CA GLU A 298 11.30 -15.18 9.67
C GLU A 298 11.51 -16.17 8.51
N ARG A 299 10.68 -17.23 8.47
CA ARG A 299 10.66 -18.16 7.34
C ARG A 299 10.16 -17.46 6.08
N TRP A 300 9.07 -16.68 6.16
CA TRP A 300 8.54 -15.98 4.98
C TRP A 300 9.55 -14.98 4.41
N CYS A 301 10.35 -14.34 5.28
CA CYS A 301 11.45 -13.47 4.86
C CYS A 301 12.56 -14.26 4.16
N SER A 302 13.01 -15.39 4.73
CA SER A 302 14.09 -16.20 4.16
C SER A 302 13.71 -16.83 2.82
N GLU A 303 12.46 -17.31 2.69
CA GLU A 303 11.90 -17.88 1.47
C GLU A 303 11.43 -16.83 0.47
N ALA A 304 11.46 -15.56 0.85
CA ALA A 304 11.03 -14.42 0.02
C ALA A 304 9.58 -14.53 -0.48
N TRP A 305 8.65 -15.02 0.37
CA TRP A 305 7.20 -15.14 0.06
C TRP A 305 6.42 -13.84 0.29
N LEU A 306 7.09 -12.71 0.21
CA LEU A 306 6.50 -11.37 0.28
C LEU A 306 7.37 -10.37 -0.49
N ASP A 307 6.81 -9.24 -0.90
CA ASP A 307 7.55 -8.15 -1.54
C ASP A 307 7.88 -7.04 -0.55
N TYR A 308 7.05 -6.88 0.47
CA TYR A 308 7.38 -5.99 1.59
C TYR A 308 6.88 -6.55 2.92
N LEU A 309 7.66 -6.32 3.95
CA LEU A 309 7.34 -6.59 5.34
C LEU A 309 7.01 -5.29 6.04
N ALA A 310 5.86 -5.24 6.73
CA ALA A 310 5.40 -4.08 7.48
C ALA A 310 5.19 -4.43 8.97
N PRO A 311 6.25 -4.75 9.74
CA PRO A 311 6.10 -5.16 11.13
C PRO A 311 5.49 -4.02 11.96
N GLN A 312 4.52 -4.34 12.80
CA GLN A 312 3.81 -3.38 13.64
C GLN A 312 4.68 -2.99 14.84
N LEU A 313 5.53 -1.96 14.67
CA LEU A 313 6.42 -1.46 15.72
C LEU A 313 5.71 -0.41 16.59
N TYR A 314 4.65 -0.82 17.30
CA TYR A 314 3.71 0.04 17.99
C TYR A 314 4.11 0.38 19.43
N TRP A 315 5.41 0.59 19.67
CA TRP A 315 5.99 0.95 20.95
C TRP A 315 6.79 2.24 20.84
N LYS A 316 6.88 2.97 21.96
CA LYS A 316 7.72 4.15 22.05
C LYS A 316 9.20 3.79 21.94
N ILE A 317 10.01 4.72 21.47
CA ILE A 317 11.48 4.58 21.37
C ILE A 317 12.09 4.26 22.73
N GLU A 318 11.59 4.89 23.79
CA GLU A 318 12.07 4.70 25.18
C GLU A 318 11.70 3.35 25.80
N GLN A 319 10.77 2.59 25.20
CA GLN A 319 10.26 1.33 25.74
C GLN A 319 11.26 0.19 25.49
N GLN A 320 12.17 -0.03 26.44
CA GLN A 320 13.33 -0.92 26.31
C GLN A 320 12.96 -2.37 25.94
N SER A 321 11.92 -2.94 26.58
CA SER A 321 11.49 -4.33 26.34
C SER A 321 10.86 -4.57 24.96
N GLN A 322 10.49 -3.51 24.23
CA GLN A 322 10.04 -3.53 22.84
C GLN A 322 10.67 -2.36 22.06
N SER A 323 11.94 -2.11 22.26
CA SER A 323 12.65 -1.00 21.63
C SER A 323 12.40 -0.93 20.12
N PHE A 324 11.85 0.20 19.65
CA PHE A 324 11.59 0.46 18.25
C PHE A 324 12.85 0.22 17.39
N GLU A 325 13.98 0.78 17.79
CA GLU A 325 15.24 0.71 17.03
C GLU A 325 15.82 -0.71 17.00
N VAL A 326 15.78 -1.43 18.12
CA VAL A 326 16.25 -2.81 18.20
C VAL A 326 15.39 -3.72 17.30
N LEU A 327 14.08 -3.55 17.33
CA LEU A 327 13.17 -4.33 16.48
C LEU A 327 13.28 -3.94 15.00
N LEU A 328 13.49 -2.66 14.68
CA LEU A 328 13.73 -2.22 13.31
C LEU A 328 15.02 -2.87 12.74
N ASN A 329 16.11 -2.88 13.50
CA ASN A 329 17.36 -3.53 13.11
C ASN A 329 17.17 -5.04 12.97
N TYR A 330 16.48 -5.68 13.91
CA TYR A 330 16.17 -7.11 13.84
C TYR A 330 15.48 -7.49 12.52
N TRP A 331 14.41 -6.78 12.14
CA TRP A 331 13.69 -7.07 10.90
C TRP A 331 14.50 -6.71 9.66
N SER A 332 15.34 -5.66 9.74
CA SER A 332 16.28 -5.31 8.67
C SER A 332 17.27 -6.43 8.36
N GLU A 333 17.84 -7.04 9.39
CA GLU A 333 18.77 -8.16 9.25
C GLU A 333 18.09 -9.42 8.71
N ARG A 334 16.85 -9.71 9.14
CA ARG A 334 16.09 -10.91 8.69
C ARG A 334 15.65 -10.81 7.24
N LEU A 335 15.26 -9.63 6.81
CA LEU A 335 14.78 -9.41 5.44
C LEU A 335 15.93 -9.14 4.46
N GLY A 336 16.99 -8.45 4.91
CA GLY A 336 18.09 -8.01 4.06
C GLY A 336 17.64 -7.03 2.98
N SER A 337 18.43 -6.94 1.91
CA SER A 337 18.12 -6.07 0.75
C SER A 337 17.22 -6.73 -0.31
N LYS A 338 16.75 -7.95 -0.06
CA LYS A 338 15.99 -8.73 -1.05
C LYS A 338 14.54 -8.24 -1.24
N ARG A 339 13.97 -7.62 -0.22
CA ARG A 339 12.60 -7.15 -0.15
C ARG A 339 12.53 -5.83 0.61
N HIS A 340 11.39 -5.13 0.54
CA HIS A 340 11.21 -3.88 1.26
C HIS A 340 10.87 -4.12 2.73
N LEU A 341 11.46 -3.31 3.60
CA LEU A 341 11.07 -3.16 5.00
C LEU A 341 10.39 -1.79 5.19
N TRP A 342 9.12 -1.81 5.57
CA TRP A 342 8.29 -0.61 5.81
C TRP A 342 7.57 -0.73 7.15
N PRO A 343 8.23 -0.45 8.27
CA PRO A 343 7.63 -0.62 9.60
C PRO A 343 6.35 0.19 9.78
N GLY A 344 5.41 -0.38 10.52
CA GLY A 344 4.21 0.30 10.97
C GLY A 344 4.48 1.21 12.15
N LEU A 345 3.99 2.44 12.10
CA LEU A 345 4.06 3.46 13.16
C LEU A 345 2.68 3.65 13.78
N TYR A 346 2.60 3.67 15.13
CA TYR A 346 1.31 3.79 15.82
C TYR A 346 0.83 5.25 15.95
N THR A 347 0.64 5.90 14.82
CA THR A 347 0.24 7.31 14.74
C THR A 347 -1.10 7.59 15.43
N SER A 348 -2.03 6.62 15.44
CA SER A 348 -3.31 6.74 16.15
C SER A 348 -3.19 6.82 17.67
N SER A 349 -2.04 6.47 18.25
CA SER A 349 -1.79 6.66 19.69
C SER A 349 -1.63 8.13 20.07
N ILE A 350 -1.37 9.03 19.14
CA ILE A 350 -1.30 10.47 19.40
C ILE A 350 -2.65 10.94 19.91
N GLY A 351 -2.65 11.62 21.07
CA GLY A 351 -3.84 12.17 21.69
C GLY A 351 -4.83 11.15 22.27
N GLN A 352 -4.46 9.86 22.34
CA GLN A 352 -5.28 8.86 23.05
C GLN A 352 -5.10 8.96 24.56
N ALA A 353 -6.22 8.96 25.27
CA ALA A 353 -6.22 8.94 26.72
C ALA A 353 -5.38 7.78 27.29
N GLY A 354 -4.51 8.08 28.26
CA GLY A 354 -3.64 7.09 28.91
C GLY A 354 -2.39 6.66 28.14
N ARG A 355 -2.19 7.08 26.88
CA ARG A 355 -0.99 6.71 26.12
C ARG A 355 0.09 7.77 26.04
N MET A 356 -0.27 9.04 26.17
CA MET A 356 0.65 10.20 26.18
C MET A 356 1.64 10.22 24.99
N TRP A 357 1.20 9.78 23.80
CA TRP A 357 2.00 9.92 22.58
C TRP A 357 1.81 11.32 22.01
N THR A 358 2.93 11.88 21.51
CA THR A 358 2.96 13.17 20.83
C THR A 358 3.42 12.98 19.38
N SER A 359 3.24 13.97 18.56
CA SER A 359 3.77 13.98 17.19
C SER A 359 5.28 13.82 17.14
N SER A 360 6.01 14.32 18.13
CA SER A 360 7.48 14.18 18.19
C SER A 360 7.92 12.72 18.24
N GLU A 361 7.21 11.82 18.94
CA GLU A 361 7.52 10.39 18.96
C GLU A 361 7.51 9.80 17.54
N ILE A 362 6.47 10.12 16.75
CA ILE A 362 6.36 9.62 15.37
C ILE A 362 7.46 10.22 14.47
N LEU A 363 7.74 11.52 14.62
CA LEU A 363 8.80 12.17 13.86
C LEU A 363 10.19 11.60 14.19
N ASP A 364 10.45 11.30 15.45
CA ASP A 364 11.71 10.68 15.89
C ASP A 364 11.82 9.23 15.38
N GLN A 365 10.72 8.47 15.34
CA GLN A 365 10.69 7.13 14.74
C GLN A 365 11.00 7.18 13.23
N ILE A 366 10.42 8.15 12.49
CA ILE A 366 10.72 8.36 11.07
C ILE A 366 12.20 8.73 10.88
N GLN A 367 12.75 9.59 11.73
CA GLN A 367 14.17 9.94 11.67
C GLN A 367 15.08 8.73 11.91
N ARG A 368 14.75 7.85 12.87
CA ARG A 368 15.51 6.63 13.14
C ARG A 368 15.38 5.63 11.99
N GLN A 369 14.17 5.48 11.44
CA GLN A 369 13.95 4.64 10.26
C GLN A 369 14.79 5.14 9.08
N GLY A 370 14.87 6.44 8.83
CA GLY A 370 15.67 7.04 7.76
C GLY A 370 17.20 6.81 7.90
N ARG A 371 17.70 6.46 9.09
CA ARG A 371 19.10 6.08 9.33
C ARG A 371 19.38 4.59 9.08
N GLN A 372 18.32 3.76 8.98
CA GLN A 372 18.42 2.34 8.68
C GLN A 372 18.36 2.13 7.16
N PRO A 373 19.50 1.81 6.49
CA PRO A 373 19.56 1.82 5.02
C PRO A 373 18.68 0.76 4.35
N LEU A 374 18.28 -0.29 5.09
CA LEU A 374 17.41 -1.35 4.58
C LEU A 374 15.92 -1.06 4.81
N ALA A 375 15.58 -0.06 5.63
CA ALA A 375 14.20 0.39 5.84
C ALA A 375 13.89 1.55 4.89
N THR A 376 13.24 1.25 3.78
CA THR A 376 13.02 2.19 2.67
C THR A 376 11.68 2.93 2.73
N GLY A 377 11.09 3.04 3.92
CA GLY A 377 9.82 3.73 4.15
C GLY A 377 9.10 3.23 5.39
N HIS A 378 7.88 3.67 5.58
CA HIS A 378 7.05 3.35 6.74
C HIS A 378 5.55 3.53 6.44
N ILE A 379 4.70 3.06 7.36
CA ILE A 379 3.25 3.07 7.21
C ILE A 379 2.61 3.58 8.50
N HIS A 380 1.77 4.60 8.44
CA HIS A 380 1.03 5.14 9.58
C HIS A 380 -0.20 4.31 9.92
N PHE A 381 -0.34 3.82 11.13
CA PHE A 381 -1.59 3.28 11.64
C PHE A 381 -2.25 4.32 12.53
N SER A 382 -3.29 5.00 12.12
CA SER A 382 -3.99 4.88 10.84
C SER A 382 -4.37 6.27 10.31
N MET A 383 -5.03 6.31 9.17
CA MET A 383 -5.35 7.53 8.44
C MET A 383 -6.17 8.54 9.26
N VAL A 384 -7.04 8.11 10.16
CA VAL A 384 -7.88 8.99 11.00
C VAL A 384 -7.05 9.97 11.85
N ALA A 385 -5.87 9.56 12.31
CA ALA A 385 -4.99 10.44 13.07
C ALA A 385 -4.43 11.59 12.20
N LEU A 386 -4.11 11.28 10.94
CA LEU A 386 -3.65 12.24 9.95
C LEU A 386 -4.78 13.16 9.46
N LEU A 387 -5.97 12.60 9.22
CA LEU A 387 -7.16 13.38 8.83
C LEU A 387 -7.57 14.39 9.88
N ASN A 388 -7.46 14.02 11.15
CA ASN A 388 -7.79 14.87 12.28
C ASN A 388 -6.62 15.77 12.71
N ASN A 389 -5.48 15.67 12.03
CA ASN A 389 -4.25 16.41 12.32
C ASN A 389 -3.92 16.41 13.83
N ARG A 390 -4.01 15.26 14.48
CA ARG A 390 -3.81 15.12 15.93
C ARG A 390 -2.43 15.61 16.32
N ASP A 391 -2.35 16.49 17.31
CA ASP A 391 -1.10 17.15 17.74
C ASP A 391 -0.29 17.69 16.54
N GLN A 392 -0.97 18.24 15.54
CA GLN A 392 -0.42 18.81 14.31
C GLN A 392 0.40 17.83 13.45
N ILE A 393 0.28 16.51 13.63
CA ILE A 393 1.14 15.53 12.96
C ILE A 393 1.13 15.66 11.43
N ALA A 394 -0.04 15.86 10.80
CA ALA A 394 -0.12 16.01 9.35
C ALA A 394 0.62 17.28 8.86
N THR A 395 0.48 18.39 9.59
CA THR A 395 1.18 19.65 9.31
C THR A 395 2.70 19.49 9.46
N LEU A 396 3.15 18.82 10.52
CA LEU A 396 4.56 18.60 10.81
C LEU A 396 5.22 17.66 9.80
N LEU A 397 4.52 16.62 9.37
CA LEU A 397 4.98 15.74 8.29
C LEU A 397 5.16 16.51 6.99
N HIS A 398 4.14 17.27 6.57
CA HIS A 398 4.16 18.05 5.32
C HIS A 398 5.28 19.09 5.30
N LYS A 399 5.49 19.82 6.38
CA LYS A 399 6.53 20.87 6.49
C LYS A 399 7.92 20.33 6.81
N GLY A 400 8.02 19.09 7.25
CA GLY A 400 9.25 18.43 7.70
C GLY A 400 9.68 17.28 6.77
N PRO A 401 9.61 16.03 7.23
CA PRO A 401 10.17 14.90 6.49
C PRO A 401 9.55 14.68 5.12
N TYR A 402 8.32 15.15 4.87
CA TYR A 402 7.63 14.96 3.58
C TYR A 402 7.61 16.22 2.72
N GLN A 403 8.37 17.26 3.08
CA GLN A 403 8.43 18.50 2.31
C GLN A 403 8.85 18.28 0.84
N ARG A 404 9.70 17.29 0.58
CA ARG A 404 10.10 16.91 -0.78
C ARG A 404 9.28 15.73 -1.25
N PRO A 405 8.76 15.75 -2.50
CA PRO A 405 8.12 14.58 -3.10
C PRO A 405 9.04 13.37 -3.10
N SER A 406 8.49 12.20 -2.86
CA SER A 406 9.22 10.94 -2.92
C SER A 406 8.37 9.88 -3.62
N LEU A 407 9.00 9.03 -4.40
CA LEU A 407 8.34 7.91 -5.07
C LEU A 407 8.44 6.64 -4.23
N VAL A 408 7.51 5.74 -4.45
CA VAL A 408 7.61 4.37 -3.93
C VAL A 408 8.92 3.74 -4.42
N PRO A 409 9.69 3.06 -3.55
CA PRO A 409 10.89 2.34 -3.93
C PRO A 409 10.61 1.31 -5.03
N SER A 410 11.53 1.20 -6.00
CA SER A 410 11.40 0.20 -7.07
C SER A 410 11.55 -1.23 -6.51
N SER A 411 10.84 -2.17 -7.14
CA SER A 411 10.90 -3.60 -6.78
C SER A 411 11.60 -4.39 -7.91
N PRO A 412 12.94 -4.32 -8.02
CA PRO A 412 13.68 -4.86 -9.15
C PRO A 412 13.55 -6.39 -9.29
N TRP A 413 13.27 -7.12 -8.21
CA TRP A 413 13.02 -8.58 -8.27
C TRP A 413 11.72 -8.95 -9.01
N LEU A 414 10.78 -8.02 -9.15
CA LEU A 414 9.56 -8.19 -9.95
C LEU A 414 9.79 -7.75 -11.40
N SER A 415 10.84 -6.99 -11.69
CA SER A 415 11.05 -6.37 -13.00
C SER A 415 11.24 -7.40 -14.12
N LYS A 416 10.66 -7.10 -15.28
CA LYS A 416 10.84 -7.82 -16.56
C LYS A 416 11.40 -6.89 -17.63
N GLY A 417 12.09 -5.83 -17.25
CA GLY A 417 12.65 -4.81 -18.11
C GLY A 417 12.40 -3.42 -17.55
N ARG A 418 12.79 -2.41 -18.31
CA ARG A 418 12.57 -1.00 -17.99
C ARG A 418 12.08 -0.25 -19.25
N PRO A 419 11.40 0.89 -19.10
CA PRO A 419 11.00 1.71 -20.24
C PRO A 419 12.24 2.19 -21.05
N GLU A 420 12.05 2.38 -22.32
CA GLU A 420 13.06 3.01 -23.15
C GLU A 420 13.23 4.50 -22.79
N ARG A 421 14.41 5.04 -23.13
CA ARG A 421 14.68 6.48 -22.99
C ARG A 421 13.66 7.25 -23.83
N PRO A 422 12.96 8.27 -23.27
CA PRO A 422 11.96 9.02 -24.04
C PRO A 422 12.59 9.79 -25.20
N GLN A 423 11.98 9.69 -26.37
CA GLN A 423 12.28 10.53 -27.52
C GLN A 423 11.31 11.72 -27.51
N LEU A 424 11.84 12.90 -27.21
CA LEU A 424 11.02 14.08 -26.95
C LEU A 424 10.47 14.68 -28.24
N ILE A 425 9.21 15.11 -28.16
CA ILE A 425 8.55 15.95 -29.15
C ILE A 425 8.50 17.37 -28.59
N ALA A 426 8.80 18.37 -29.43
CA ALA A 426 8.79 19.76 -28.98
C ALA A 426 7.45 20.12 -28.31
N PRO A 427 7.48 20.88 -27.19
CA PRO A 427 6.26 21.30 -26.52
C PRO A 427 5.35 22.13 -27.43
N ASP A 428 4.06 22.03 -27.19
CA ASP A 428 3.09 22.91 -27.84
C ASP A 428 3.19 24.36 -27.31
N GLN A 429 2.38 25.27 -27.85
CA GLN A 429 2.36 26.68 -27.45
C GLN A 429 2.01 26.90 -25.96
N ARG A 430 1.41 25.90 -25.30
CA ARG A 430 1.10 25.90 -23.86
C ARG A 430 2.24 25.35 -23.01
N GLY A 431 3.33 24.90 -23.62
CA GLY A 431 4.45 24.25 -22.96
C GLY A 431 4.20 22.78 -22.60
N ILE A 432 3.20 22.14 -23.17
CA ILE A 432 2.92 20.73 -22.91
C ILE A 432 3.92 19.86 -23.64
N LEU A 433 4.77 19.16 -22.89
CA LEU A 433 5.74 18.19 -23.39
C LEU A 433 5.08 16.87 -23.72
N SER A 434 5.47 16.29 -24.85
CA SER A 434 5.15 14.92 -25.22
C SER A 434 6.40 14.15 -25.68
N TRP A 435 6.26 12.86 -25.88
CA TRP A 435 7.32 11.98 -26.38
C TRP A 435 6.71 10.89 -27.26
N GLU A 436 7.54 10.32 -28.13
CA GLU A 436 7.13 9.19 -28.96
C GLU A 436 6.71 8.01 -28.08
N ARG A 437 5.55 7.43 -28.37
CA ARG A 437 5.06 6.23 -27.69
C ARG A 437 5.26 5.03 -28.60
N PRO A 438 5.76 3.90 -28.06
CA PRO A 438 5.86 2.68 -28.85
C PRO A 438 4.52 2.28 -29.46
N LEU A 439 4.52 1.86 -30.72
CA LEU A 439 3.33 1.35 -31.40
C LEU A 439 3.00 -0.06 -30.91
N GLY A 440 1.70 -0.35 -30.74
CA GLY A 440 1.21 -1.65 -30.29
C GLY A 440 1.34 -1.90 -28.78
N SER A 441 0.92 -3.10 -28.36
CA SER A 441 1.00 -3.50 -26.94
C SER A 441 2.44 -3.87 -26.58
N GLN A 442 2.99 -3.14 -25.61
CA GLN A 442 4.31 -3.44 -25.06
C GLN A 442 4.19 -4.39 -23.85
N PRO A 443 5.21 -5.24 -23.58
CA PRO A 443 5.30 -5.98 -22.33
C PRO A 443 5.21 -5.04 -21.14
N TRP A 444 4.52 -5.45 -20.08
CA TRP A 444 4.31 -4.60 -18.90
C TRP A 444 5.61 -4.07 -18.27
N GLY A 445 6.70 -4.84 -18.35
CA GLY A 445 8.00 -4.44 -17.79
C GLY A 445 8.66 -3.28 -18.51
N THR A 446 8.37 -3.08 -19.82
CA THR A 446 8.88 -1.99 -20.65
C THR A 446 7.86 -0.86 -20.84
N THR A 447 6.60 -1.09 -20.45
CA THR A 447 5.54 -0.07 -20.55
C THR A 447 5.72 1.01 -19.50
N ALA A 448 5.86 2.26 -19.92
CA ALA A 448 5.86 3.41 -19.04
C ALA A 448 4.45 3.66 -18.48
N THR A 449 4.36 3.80 -17.17
CA THR A 449 3.11 4.13 -16.46
C THR A 449 3.21 5.46 -15.69
N ARG A 450 4.42 5.89 -15.39
CA ARG A 450 4.70 7.12 -14.67
C ARG A 450 5.86 7.87 -15.29
N TRP A 451 5.80 9.21 -15.24
CA TRP A 451 6.93 10.07 -15.56
C TRP A 451 7.48 10.73 -14.31
N VAL A 452 8.79 11.02 -14.32
CA VAL A 452 9.49 11.79 -13.28
C VAL A 452 10.28 12.88 -13.98
N LEU A 453 9.99 14.12 -13.61
CA LEU A 453 10.65 15.30 -14.10
C LEU A 453 11.41 16.01 -12.98
N HIS A 454 12.72 16.11 -13.14
CA HIS A 454 13.51 17.04 -12.35
C HIS A 454 13.65 18.35 -13.11
N HIS A 455 13.56 19.46 -12.44
CA HIS A 455 13.72 20.78 -13.04
C HIS A 455 14.46 21.73 -12.11
N ARG A 456 15.16 22.69 -12.70
CA ARG A 456 15.81 23.79 -12.00
C ARG A 456 15.89 25.02 -12.90
N ALA A 457 15.87 26.22 -12.30
CA ALA A 457 15.90 27.47 -13.05
C ALA A 457 17.25 27.69 -13.77
N ASN A 458 18.37 27.28 -13.17
CA ASN A 458 19.73 27.40 -13.72
C ASN A 458 20.68 26.41 -13.01
N GLU A 459 21.95 26.41 -13.40
CA GLU A 459 22.96 25.47 -12.87
C GLU A 459 23.24 25.63 -11.36
N GLN A 460 23.04 26.83 -10.81
CA GLN A 460 23.25 27.12 -9.40
C GLN A 460 22.03 26.75 -8.54
N SER A 461 20.87 26.58 -9.16
CA SER A 461 19.64 26.23 -8.46
C SER A 461 19.59 24.75 -8.09
N PRO A 462 19.02 24.37 -6.93
CA PRO A 462 18.79 22.98 -6.58
C PRO A 462 17.74 22.36 -7.52
N TRP A 463 17.86 21.04 -7.75
CA TRP A 463 16.85 20.29 -8.47
C TRP A 463 15.58 20.14 -7.64
N SER A 464 14.43 20.40 -8.25
CA SER A 464 13.10 20.04 -7.77
C SER A 464 12.60 18.84 -8.56
N MET A 465 11.78 18.00 -7.95
CA MET A 465 11.21 16.79 -8.58
C MET A 465 9.69 16.90 -8.61
N THR A 466 9.11 16.58 -9.76
CA THR A 466 7.67 16.35 -9.94
C THR A 466 7.45 15.01 -10.65
N HIS A 467 6.27 14.43 -10.52
CA HIS A 467 5.93 13.17 -11.15
C HIS A 467 4.44 13.08 -11.46
N GLY A 468 4.05 12.16 -12.31
CA GLY A 468 2.66 11.93 -12.64
C GLY A 468 2.45 10.64 -13.44
N ASP A 469 1.19 10.26 -13.61
CA ASP A 469 0.77 9.18 -14.52
C ASP A 469 0.93 9.66 -15.96
N VAL A 470 1.45 8.80 -16.83
CA VAL A 470 1.73 9.15 -18.24
C VAL A 470 0.47 9.45 -19.08
N ASN A 471 -0.71 9.01 -18.60
CA ASN A 471 -1.98 9.20 -19.31
C ASN A 471 -2.87 10.27 -18.67
N LEU A 472 -2.67 10.58 -17.39
CA LEU A 472 -3.55 11.47 -16.63
C LEU A 472 -2.94 12.85 -16.36
N ASN A 473 -1.61 12.92 -16.24
CA ASN A 473 -0.94 14.13 -15.80
C ASN A 473 -0.01 14.67 -16.91
N PRO A 474 -0.36 15.77 -17.59
CA PRO A 474 0.52 16.39 -18.59
C PRO A 474 1.76 17.02 -17.91
N ILE A 475 2.88 16.97 -18.60
CA ILE A 475 4.08 17.72 -18.21
C ILE A 475 3.99 19.12 -18.82
N ILE A 476 3.99 20.13 -17.97
CA ILE A 476 3.99 21.54 -18.39
C ILE A 476 5.37 22.13 -18.09
N LEU A 477 6.07 22.59 -19.12
CA LEU A 477 7.39 23.17 -19.01
C LEU A 477 7.32 24.71 -18.89
N LYS A 478 8.36 25.29 -18.27
CA LYS A 478 8.67 26.73 -18.32
C LYS A 478 9.89 26.96 -19.21
N ALA A 479 9.83 27.97 -20.05
CA ALA A 479 10.94 28.29 -20.92
C ALA A 479 12.22 28.62 -20.13
N LYS A 480 13.37 28.25 -20.69
CA LYS A 480 14.73 28.52 -20.19
C LYS A 480 15.11 27.77 -18.89
N GLU A 481 14.25 26.93 -18.33
CA GLU A 481 14.63 26.00 -17.25
C GLU A 481 15.39 24.76 -17.78
N GLN A 482 16.16 24.11 -16.93
CA GLN A 482 16.80 22.83 -17.20
C GLN A 482 15.94 21.68 -16.67
N TYR A 483 15.83 20.64 -17.46
CA TYR A 483 14.98 19.49 -17.18
C TYR A 483 15.74 18.17 -17.30
N VAL A 484 15.34 17.18 -16.50
CA VAL A 484 15.74 15.77 -16.62
C VAL A 484 14.49 14.91 -16.51
N LEU A 485 14.13 14.23 -17.60
CA LEU A 485 12.97 13.34 -17.66
C LEU A 485 13.40 11.87 -17.62
N ARG A 486 12.64 11.07 -16.86
CA ARG A 486 12.68 9.61 -16.87
C ARG A 486 11.26 9.06 -16.90
N LEU A 487 11.10 7.91 -17.54
CA LEU A 487 9.84 7.14 -17.53
C LEU A 487 10.00 5.94 -16.62
N LEU A 488 8.96 5.58 -15.87
CA LEU A 488 8.96 4.45 -14.95
C LEU A 488 7.89 3.43 -15.34
N ASN A 489 8.20 2.15 -15.18
CA ASN A 489 7.23 1.07 -15.29
C ASN A 489 6.46 0.88 -13.97
N ARG A 490 5.56 -0.11 -13.92
CA ARG A 490 4.68 -0.40 -12.78
C ARG A 490 5.42 -0.77 -11.47
N VAL A 491 6.64 -1.28 -11.56
CA VAL A 491 7.44 -1.65 -10.39
C VAL A 491 8.51 -0.62 -10.04
N GLY A 492 8.43 0.56 -10.68
CA GLY A 492 9.29 1.69 -10.38
C GLY A 492 10.66 1.68 -11.07
N GLU A 493 10.93 0.73 -12.00
CA GLU A 493 12.17 0.73 -12.77
C GLU A 493 12.17 1.89 -13.77
N ALA A 494 13.26 2.65 -13.80
CA ALA A 494 13.37 3.86 -14.59
C ALA A 494 14.10 3.63 -15.91
N SER A 495 13.66 4.34 -16.94
CA SER A 495 14.39 4.51 -18.20
C SER A 495 15.72 5.22 -17.98
N ASP A 496 16.59 5.20 -19.00
CA ASP A 496 17.67 6.16 -19.08
C ASP A 496 17.13 7.58 -19.09
N ALA A 497 17.86 8.51 -18.48
CA ALA A 497 17.46 9.90 -18.38
C ALA A 497 17.68 10.65 -19.69
N ILE A 498 16.84 11.64 -19.96
CA ILE A 498 17.11 12.66 -20.95
C ILE A 498 17.15 14.03 -20.27
N ALA A 499 18.25 14.76 -20.47
CA ALA A 499 18.43 16.12 -19.96
C ALA A 499 18.27 17.12 -21.10
N PHE A 500 17.52 18.21 -20.89
CA PHE A 500 17.22 19.17 -21.94
C PHE A 500 16.84 20.53 -21.36
N THR A 501 16.85 21.55 -22.24
CA THR A 501 16.20 22.86 -22.03
C THR A 501 15.13 23.06 -23.10
N TRP A 502 14.12 23.84 -22.79
CA TRP A 502 13.14 24.29 -23.76
C TRP A 502 13.29 25.80 -24.00
N GLN A 503 13.37 26.21 -25.25
CA GLN A 503 13.44 27.60 -25.72
C GLN A 503 12.22 27.90 -26.58
N ILE A 504 11.66 29.06 -26.35
CA ILE A 504 10.56 29.64 -27.16
C ILE A 504 11.16 30.68 -28.09
#